data_2a6c5de70c428130bad6153380d64b35
#
_entry.id   2a6c5de70c428130bad6153380d64b35
#
_cell.length_a   1.000
_cell.length_b   1.000
_cell.length_c   1.000
_cell.angle_alpha   90.00
_cell.angle_beta   90.00
_cell.angle_gamma   90.00
#
_symmetry.space_group_name_H-M   'P 1'
#
loop_
_entity.id
_entity.type
_entity.pdbx_description
1 polymer ?
#
loop_
_entity_poly.entity_id
_entity_poly.type
_entity_poly.pdbx_seq_one_letter_code
_entity_poly.pdbx_strand_id
1 'polypeptide(L)'
;MASAPTVPEGSQPVAFVEIPGARMQLSAHNESARLVIRDAAAWDAYWGKTVANVSPAPPAPSVDFARQMVLAAAMGQRPSGGYSITIDSVYSSGGTLYAVVRSLSPGPNCFVPAVMSAPVVAVRVDRADEPVRFVERAETQDCGWRSADSCPQSESSLRASPRCTRSPPWR
;
A
#
# COMPACT_ATOMS: atom_id res chain seq x y z
N MET A 1 25.13 0.14 12.12
CA MET A 1 23.82 -0.28 11.56
C MET A 1 22.89 0.91 11.75
N ALA A 2 22.46 1.58 10.67
CA ALA A 2 21.48 2.66 10.79
C ALA A 2 20.13 2.05 11.11
N SER A 3 19.49 2.48 12.20
CA SER A 3 18.12 2.10 12.54
C SER A 3 17.18 2.49 11.40
N ALA A 4 16.21 1.62 11.08
CA ALA A 4 15.16 1.96 10.14
C ALA A 4 14.44 3.23 10.60
N PRO A 5 14.09 4.15 9.69
CA PRO A 5 13.39 5.36 10.07
C PRO A 5 12.03 5.02 10.70
N THR A 6 11.74 5.66 11.81
CA THR A 6 10.43 5.57 12.49
C THR A 6 9.79 6.94 12.52
N VAL A 7 8.46 6.99 12.61
CA VAL A 7 7.74 8.25 12.81
C VAL A 7 8.00 8.72 14.24
N PRO A 8 8.52 9.94 14.45
CA PRO A 8 8.76 10.48 15.80
C PRO A 8 7.43 10.68 16.56
N GLU A 9 7.48 10.56 17.88
CA GLU A 9 6.35 10.91 18.74
C GLU A 9 6.01 12.40 18.61
N GLY A 10 4.73 12.73 18.65
CA GLY A 10 4.25 14.12 18.52
C GLY A 10 4.26 14.65 17.08
N SER A 11 4.51 13.82 16.07
CA SER A 11 4.41 14.20 14.66
C SER A 11 2.99 14.63 14.31
N GLN A 12 2.88 15.65 13.44
CA GLN A 12 1.58 16.15 12.97
C GLN A 12 1.15 15.40 11.71
N PRO A 13 -0.10 14.92 11.61
CA PRO A 13 -0.60 14.30 10.41
C PRO A 13 -0.68 15.30 9.24
N VAL A 14 -0.28 14.87 8.07
CA VAL A 14 -0.37 15.63 6.82
C VAL A 14 -1.42 14.99 5.93
N ALA A 15 -2.36 15.79 5.43
CA ALA A 15 -3.38 15.33 4.51
C ALA A 15 -2.76 14.91 3.18
N PHE A 16 -3.24 13.83 2.61
CA PHE A 16 -2.85 13.34 1.29
C PHE A 16 -4.04 12.73 0.57
N VAL A 17 -3.93 12.64 -0.74
CA VAL A 17 -4.96 12.05 -1.59
C VAL A 17 -4.31 11.06 -2.54
N GLU A 18 -4.82 9.84 -2.58
CA GLU A 18 -4.39 8.86 -3.58
C GLU A 18 -4.77 9.35 -4.98
N ILE A 19 -3.83 9.26 -5.91
CA ILE A 19 -4.07 9.68 -7.29
C ILE A 19 -4.88 8.58 -7.99
N PRO A 20 -6.05 8.92 -8.58
CA PRO A 20 -6.86 7.93 -9.29
C PRO A 20 -6.06 7.20 -10.38
N GLY A 21 -6.14 5.87 -10.39
CA GLY A 21 -5.41 5.03 -11.33
C GLY A 21 -3.92 4.81 -11.02
N ALA A 22 -3.37 5.48 -10.00
CA ALA A 22 -1.96 5.31 -9.61
C ALA A 22 -1.70 4.09 -8.71
N ARG A 23 -2.74 3.39 -8.30
CA ARG A 23 -2.61 2.07 -7.65
C ARG A 23 -2.79 0.99 -8.69
N MET A 24 -1.70 0.34 -9.06
CA MET A 24 -1.67 -0.69 -10.08
C MET A 24 -0.96 -1.94 -9.57
N GLN A 25 -1.42 -3.12 -10.05
CA GLN A 25 -0.82 -4.41 -9.72
C GLN A 25 0.17 -4.90 -10.78
N LEU A 26 0.00 -4.44 -12.02
CA LEU A 26 0.76 -4.88 -13.18
C LEU A 26 1.44 -3.69 -13.85
N SER A 27 2.39 -3.09 -13.15
CA SER A 27 3.21 -2.00 -13.69
C SER A 27 4.52 -2.53 -14.31
N ALA A 28 5.28 -1.64 -14.97
CA ALA A 28 6.64 -1.92 -15.42
C ALA A 28 7.71 -1.41 -14.42
N HIS A 29 7.34 -1.16 -13.17
CA HIS A 29 8.29 -0.87 -12.09
C HIS A 29 8.89 -2.16 -11.55
N ASN A 30 9.92 -2.67 -12.22
CA ASN A 30 10.51 -3.96 -11.89
C ASN A 30 11.37 -3.95 -10.62
N GLU A 31 11.79 -2.76 -10.17
CA GLU A 31 12.59 -2.57 -8.97
C GLU A 31 11.77 -1.88 -7.87
N SER A 32 12.08 -2.20 -6.63
CA SER A 32 11.52 -1.50 -5.49
C SER A 32 12.01 -0.06 -5.47
N ALA A 33 11.09 0.91 -5.34
CA ALA A 33 11.44 2.32 -5.34
C ALA A 33 10.55 3.12 -4.38
N ARG A 34 11.13 4.21 -3.87
CA ARG A 34 10.47 5.23 -3.07
C ARG A 34 10.85 6.58 -3.66
N LEU A 35 9.88 7.28 -4.19
CA LEU A 35 10.11 8.47 -5.01
C LEU A 35 9.35 9.68 -4.45
N VAL A 36 10.03 10.81 -4.48
CA VAL A 36 9.43 12.14 -4.23
C VAL A 36 9.49 12.89 -5.55
N ILE A 37 8.33 13.08 -6.17
CA ILE A 37 8.21 13.68 -7.49
C ILE A 37 7.72 15.11 -7.33
N ARG A 38 8.48 16.08 -7.85
CA ARG A 38 8.22 17.51 -7.68
C ARG A 38 8.05 18.26 -9.00
N ASP A 39 8.09 17.55 -10.13
CA ASP A 39 7.93 18.13 -11.46
C ASP A 39 7.16 17.20 -12.41
N ALA A 40 6.62 17.78 -13.47
CA ALA A 40 5.77 17.09 -14.42
C ALA A 40 6.54 16.02 -15.22
N ALA A 41 7.80 16.27 -15.58
CA ALA A 41 8.57 15.33 -16.40
C ALA A 41 8.86 14.03 -15.64
N ALA A 42 9.21 14.15 -14.35
CA ALA A 42 9.38 12.98 -13.47
C ALA A 42 8.06 12.24 -13.23
N TRP A 43 6.94 12.98 -13.14
CA TRP A 43 5.61 12.39 -13.03
C TRP A 43 5.21 11.62 -14.27
N ASP A 44 5.38 12.20 -15.44
CA ASP A 44 5.06 11.54 -16.72
C ASP A 44 5.90 10.28 -16.93
N ALA A 45 7.18 10.31 -16.56
CA ALA A 45 8.07 9.15 -16.63
C ALA A 45 7.64 8.03 -15.67
N TYR A 46 7.23 8.39 -14.44
CA TYR A 46 6.69 7.43 -13.47
C TYR A 46 5.37 6.82 -13.97
N TRP A 47 4.45 7.69 -14.44
CA TRP A 47 3.14 7.27 -14.95
C TRP A 47 3.26 6.33 -16.14
N GLY A 48 4.13 6.65 -17.10
CA GLY A 48 4.38 5.79 -18.27
C GLY A 48 4.75 4.36 -17.89
N LYS A 49 5.57 4.18 -16.85
CA LYS A 49 5.88 2.85 -16.32
C LYS A 49 4.71 2.22 -15.56
N THR A 50 3.92 3.05 -14.87
CA THR A 50 2.75 2.57 -14.11
C THR A 50 1.71 1.96 -15.03
N VAL A 51 1.45 2.57 -16.19
CA VAL A 51 0.42 2.14 -17.14
C VAL A 51 0.96 1.38 -18.36
N ALA A 52 2.24 1.00 -18.37
CA ALA A 52 2.90 0.39 -19.52
C ALA A 52 2.21 -0.88 -20.04
N ASN A 53 1.49 -1.58 -19.19
CA ASN A 53 0.76 -2.81 -19.53
C ASN A 53 -0.75 -2.56 -19.77
N VAL A 54 -1.17 -1.30 -19.88
CA VAL A 54 -2.56 -0.91 -20.14
C VAL A 54 -2.69 -0.39 -21.57
N SER A 55 -3.64 -0.89 -22.32
CA SER A 55 -3.89 -0.46 -23.72
C SER A 55 -5.38 -0.15 -23.95
N PRO A 56 -5.74 1.05 -24.40
CA PRO A 56 -4.86 2.22 -24.54
C PRO A 56 -4.37 2.74 -23.17
N ALA A 57 -3.14 3.25 -23.13
CA ALA A 57 -2.60 3.82 -21.91
C ALA A 57 -3.35 5.12 -21.55
N PRO A 58 -3.89 5.24 -20.33
CA PRO A 58 -4.55 6.48 -19.91
C PRO A 58 -3.52 7.60 -19.72
N PRO A 59 -3.91 8.87 -19.99
CA PRO A 59 -3.05 10.00 -19.74
C PRO A 59 -2.73 10.15 -18.26
N ALA A 60 -1.58 10.74 -17.95
CA ALA A 60 -1.21 11.04 -16.58
C ALA A 60 -2.23 12.01 -15.94
N PRO A 61 -2.74 11.71 -14.75
CA PRO A 61 -3.56 12.64 -14.00
C PRO A 61 -2.82 13.95 -13.73
N SER A 62 -3.52 15.08 -13.88
CA SER A 62 -2.94 16.40 -13.65
C SER A 62 -2.57 16.60 -12.18
N VAL A 63 -1.37 17.10 -11.92
CA VAL A 63 -0.88 17.51 -10.62
C VAL A 63 -0.35 18.93 -10.71
N ASP A 64 -0.79 19.79 -9.80
CA ASP A 64 -0.28 21.17 -9.73
C ASP A 64 1.04 21.19 -8.94
N PHE A 65 2.14 21.00 -9.64
CA PHE A 65 3.48 20.95 -9.03
C PHE A 65 3.95 22.31 -8.45
N ALA A 66 3.21 23.40 -8.67
CA ALA A 66 3.47 24.64 -7.94
C ALA A 66 3.00 24.56 -6.47
N ARG A 67 1.97 23.75 -6.19
CA ARG A 67 1.34 23.62 -4.87
C ARG A 67 1.41 22.23 -4.29
N GLN A 68 1.70 21.23 -5.10
CA GLN A 68 1.65 19.82 -4.72
C GLN A 68 2.93 19.09 -5.13
N MET A 69 3.16 17.97 -4.51
CA MET A 69 4.15 16.99 -4.93
C MET A 69 3.55 15.58 -4.82
N VAL A 70 4.18 14.62 -5.45
CA VAL A 70 3.76 13.23 -5.44
C VAL A 70 4.74 12.38 -4.64
N LEU A 71 4.21 11.58 -3.74
CA LEU A 71 4.94 10.52 -3.08
C LEU A 71 4.53 9.21 -3.73
N ALA A 72 5.49 8.47 -4.23
CA ALA A 72 5.24 7.23 -4.95
C ALA A 72 6.05 6.07 -4.36
N ALA A 73 5.43 4.90 -4.34
CA ALA A 73 6.06 3.68 -3.87
C ALA A 73 5.81 2.54 -4.87
N ALA A 74 6.89 1.85 -5.23
CA ALA A 74 6.86 0.64 -6.03
C ALA A 74 7.41 -0.53 -5.22
N MET A 75 6.77 -1.68 -5.32
CA MET A 75 7.19 -2.88 -4.61
C MET A 75 8.25 -3.67 -5.40
N GLY A 76 8.39 -3.35 -6.68
CA GLY A 76 9.18 -4.16 -7.62
C GLY A 76 8.42 -5.41 -8.06
N GLN A 77 9.05 -6.18 -8.92
CA GLN A 77 8.49 -7.41 -9.47
C GLN A 77 8.34 -8.48 -8.38
N ARG A 78 7.18 -9.14 -8.36
CA ARG A 78 6.81 -10.21 -7.42
C ARG A 78 6.40 -11.47 -8.20
N PRO A 79 6.66 -12.67 -7.65
CA PRO A 79 6.47 -13.92 -8.37
C PRO A 79 5.01 -14.33 -8.57
N SER A 80 4.08 -13.69 -7.85
CA SER A 80 2.67 -14.02 -7.89
C SER A 80 1.79 -12.80 -7.65
N GLY A 81 0.48 -12.94 -7.75
CA GLY A 81 -0.47 -11.99 -7.22
C GLY A 81 -0.52 -12.00 -5.68
N GLY A 82 -1.44 -11.25 -5.09
CA GLY A 82 -1.64 -11.17 -3.63
C GLY A 82 -0.71 -10.20 -2.91
N TYR A 83 0.29 -9.63 -3.58
CA TYR A 83 1.11 -8.54 -3.05
C TYR A 83 0.41 -7.20 -3.21
N SER A 84 0.57 -6.30 -2.25
CA SER A 84 0.09 -4.94 -2.36
C SER A 84 0.99 -3.95 -1.64
N ILE A 85 0.92 -2.69 -2.09
CA ILE A 85 1.65 -1.58 -1.48
C ILE A 85 0.71 -0.38 -1.32
N THR A 86 0.79 0.28 -0.18
CA THR A 86 -0.01 1.46 0.16
C THR A 86 0.84 2.51 0.85
N ILE A 87 0.45 3.76 0.74
CA ILE A 87 0.92 4.83 1.62
C ILE A 87 -0.21 5.08 2.60
N ASP A 88 -0.03 4.64 3.85
CA ASP A 88 -1.09 4.63 4.85
C ASP A 88 -1.25 5.96 5.56
N SER A 89 -0.16 6.70 5.72
CA SER A 89 -0.15 7.98 6.42
C SER A 89 1.09 8.80 6.08
N VAL A 90 0.95 10.11 6.21
CA VAL A 90 2.04 11.07 6.07
C VAL A 90 2.05 11.95 7.31
N TYR A 91 3.23 12.22 7.86
CA TYR A 91 3.42 13.04 9.05
C TYR A 91 4.52 14.07 8.82
N SER A 92 4.44 15.19 9.50
CA SER A 92 5.50 16.20 9.57
C SER A 92 6.05 16.27 11.00
N SER A 93 7.36 16.31 11.13
CA SER A 93 8.06 16.48 12.39
C SER A 93 9.46 17.05 12.17
N GLY A 94 9.80 18.12 12.88
CA GLY A 94 11.15 18.70 12.86
C GLY A 94 11.68 19.07 11.47
N GLY A 95 10.82 19.57 10.56
CA GLY A 95 11.21 19.91 9.19
C GLY A 95 11.50 18.69 8.31
N THR A 96 10.90 17.55 8.61
CA THR A 96 10.98 16.31 7.81
C THR A 96 9.57 15.73 7.63
N LEU A 97 9.27 15.29 6.42
CA LEU A 97 8.07 14.51 6.15
C LEU A 97 8.36 13.01 6.28
N TYR A 98 7.45 12.30 6.90
CA TYR A 98 7.50 10.85 7.07
C TYR A 98 6.32 10.20 6.36
N ALA A 99 6.58 9.46 5.30
CA ALA A 99 5.56 8.69 4.57
C ALA A 99 5.60 7.23 5.01
N VAL A 100 4.53 6.75 5.62
CA VAL A 100 4.43 5.35 6.06
C VAL A 100 3.96 4.50 4.90
N VAL A 101 4.83 3.63 4.43
CA VAL A 101 4.57 2.69 3.34
C VAL A 101 4.32 1.31 3.93
N ARG A 102 3.15 0.78 3.68
CA ARG A 102 2.80 -0.58 4.04
C ARG A 102 2.89 -1.50 2.84
N SER A 103 3.68 -2.56 2.97
CA SER A 103 3.82 -3.62 1.99
C SER A 103 3.17 -4.89 2.54
N LEU A 104 2.20 -5.44 1.82
CA LEU A 104 1.53 -6.68 2.17
C LEU A 104 2.01 -7.80 1.26
N SER A 105 2.41 -8.92 1.86
CA SER A 105 2.78 -10.14 1.15
C SER A 105 1.78 -11.24 1.46
N PRO A 106 1.43 -12.11 0.49
CA PRO A 106 0.59 -13.27 0.78
C PRO A 106 1.36 -14.27 1.64
N GLY A 107 0.70 -14.82 2.64
CA GLY A 107 1.23 -15.90 3.46
C GLY A 107 1.21 -17.26 2.73
N PRO A 108 1.85 -18.29 3.30
CA PRO A 108 2.02 -19.58 2.64
C PRO A 108 0.70 -20.31 2.34
N ASN A 109 -0.35 -20.01 3.10
CA ASN A 109 -1.68 -20.61 2.94
C ASN A 109 -2.64 -19.78 2.09
N CYS A 110 -2.15 -18.69 1.46
CA CYS A 110 -2.96 -17.87 0.60
C CYS A 110 -3.03 -18.45 -0.81
N PHE A 111 -4.24 -18.65 -1.31
CA PHE A 111 -4.44 -18.97 -2.71
C PHE A 111 -4.36 -17.67 -3.54
N VAL A 112 -3.32 -17.54 -4.33
CA VAL A 112 -3.04 -16.34 -5.14
C VAL A 112 -2.84 -16.71 -6.60
N PRO A 113 -3.17 -15.80 -7.54
CA PRO A 113 -2.89 -16.04 -8.95
C PRO A 113 -1.39 -16.25 -9.20
N ALA A 114 -1.04 -17.30 -9.98
CA ALA A 114 0.33 -17.58 -10.41
C ALA A 114 0.73 -16.68 -11.59
N VAL A 115 0.64 -15.38 -11.39
CA VAL A 115 1.00 -14.35 -12.37
C VAL A 115 1.91 -13.33 -11.70
N MET A 116 3.02 -13.00 -12.35
CA MET A 116 3.93 -11.97 -11.83
C MET A 116 3.20 -10.65 -11.66
N SER A 117 3.49 -9.95 -10.60
CA SER A 117 2.94 -8.63 -10.31
C SER A 117 4.05 -7.61 -10.01
N ALA A 118 3.75 -6.35 -10.15
CA ALA A 118 4.64 -5.23 -9.79
C ALA A 118 3.77 -4.10 -9.19
N PRO A 119 3.37 -4.24 -7.91
CA PRO A 119 2.47 -3.31 -7.28
C PRO A 119 3.08 -1.93 -7.09
N VAL A 120 2.30 -0.89 -7.37
CA VAL A 120 2.67 0.51 -7.18
C VAL A 120 1.52 1.31 -6.58
N VAL A 121 1.86 2.44 -5.97
CA VAL A 121 0.92 3.44 -5.48
C VAL A 121 1.54 4.83 -5.57
N ALA A 122 0.73 5.84 -5.85
CA ALA A 122 1.14 7.24 -5.72
C ALA A 122 0.05 8.08 -5.06
N VAL A 123 0.48 8.99 -4.22
CA VAL A 123 -0.37 9.95 -3.52
C VAL A 123 0.14 11.37 -3.75
N ARG A 124 -0.75 12.35 -3.78
CA ARG A 124 -0.38 13.76 -3.77
C ARG A 124 -0.52 14.33 -2.38
N VAL A 125 0.44 15.16 -2.03
CA VAL A 125 0.48 15.95 -0.80
C VAL A 125 0.76 17.40 -1.15
N ASP A 126 0.53 18.31 -0.22
CA ASP A 126 0.97 19.70 -0.37
C ASP A 126 2.48 19.75 -0.58
N ARG A 127 2.92 20.67 -1.45
CA ARG A 127 4.33 20.84 -1.77
C ARG A 127 5.11 21.23 -0.53
N ALA A 128 6.18 20.50 -0.29
CA ALA A 128 7.15 20.78 0.75
C ALA A 128 8.56 20.62 0.18
N ASP A 129 9.47 21.54 0.55
CA ASP A 129 10.89 21.45 0.19
C ASP A 129 11.70 20.63 1.20
N GLU A 130 11.04 20.25 2.28
CA GLU A 130 11.57 19.41 3.36
C GLU A 130 11.95 18.02 2.83
N PRO A 131 12.97 17.39 3.44
CA PRO A 131 13.30 16.00 3.12
C PRO A 131 12.14 15.06 3.47
N VAL A 132 11.96 14.04 2.64
CA VAL A 132 10.97 12.99 2.88
C VAL A 132 11.67 11.71 3.28
N ARG A 133 11.24 11.09 4.37
CA ARG A 133 11.66 9.77 4.81
C ARG A 133 10.53 8.78 4.68
N PHE A 134 10.79 7.66 4.03
CA PHE A 134 9.84 6.57 3.93
C PHE A 134 10.02 5.61 5.09
N VAL A 135 8.94 5.34 5.80
CA VAL A 135 8.89 4.43 6.94
C VAL A 135 8.22 3.14 6.46
N GLU A 136 8.96 2.06 6.45
CA GLU A 136 8.49 0.78 5.93
C GLU A 136 7.75 -0.03 7.01
N ARG A 137 6.58 -0.55 6.63
CA ARG A 137 5.81 -1.56 7.38
C ARG A 137 5.56 -2.75 6.48
N ALA A 138 6.22 -3.86 6.76
CA ALA A 138 6.00 -5.11 6.06
C ALA A 138 5.04 -5.99 6.86
N GLU A 139 4.00 -6.46 6.20
CA GLU A 139 2.99 -7.35 6.77
C GLU A 139 2.84 -8.59 5.90
N THR A 140 2.50 -9.70 6.53
CA THR A 140 2.15 -10.93 5.83
C THR A 140 0.69 -11.24 6.10
N GLN A 141 -0.08 -11.43 5.04
CA GLN A 141 -1.49 -11.79 5.14
C GLN A 141 -1.61 -13.26 5.58
N ASP A 142 -2.33 -13.50 6.65
CA ASP A 142 -2.72 -14.86 7.03
C ASP A 142 -4.03 -15.21 6.33
N CYS A 143 -3.97 -16.22 5.44
CA CYS A 143 -5.14 -16.78 4.75
C CYS A 143 -5.51 -18.16 5.32
N GLY A 144 -4.97 -18.54 6.46
CA GLY A 144 -5.32 -19.80 7.13
C GLY A 144 -6.82 -19.84 7.44
N TRP A 145 -7.45 -20.98 7.15
CA TRP A 145 -8.75 -21.30 7.71
C TRP A 145 -8.61 -21.27 9.23
N ARG A 146 -9.27 -20.36 9.89
CA ARG A 146 -9.49 -20.53 11.33
C ARG A 146 -10.34 -21.80 11.46
N SER A 147 -9.71 -22.88 11.92
CA SER A 147 -10.45 -24.07 12.29
C SER A 147 -11.61 -23.65 13.18
N ALA A 148 -12.79 -24.21 12.94
CA ALA A 148 -13.98 -23.94 13.74
C ALA A 148 -13.80 -24.28 15.24
N ASP A 149 -12.65 -24.85 15.60
CA ASP A 149 -12.23 -25.20 16.95
C ASP A 149 -11.75 -23.99 17.80
N SER A 150 -11.69 -22.79 17.21
CA SER A 150 -11.34 -21.56 17.96
C SER A 150 -12.56 -20.76 18.45
N CYS A 151 -13.77 -21.35 18.42
CA CYS A 151 -14.87 -20.81 19.20
C CYS A 151 -14.62 -21.17 20.68
N PRO A 152 -14.44 -20.18 21.57
CA PRO A 152 -14.33 -20.48 22.99
C PRO A 152 -15.66 -21.11 23.46
N GLN A 153 -15.60 -22.35 23.87
CA GLN A 153 -16.70 -22.99 24.59
C GLN A 153 -16.69 -22.44 26.04
N SER A 154 -17.14 -21.20 26.19
CA SER A 154 -17.52 -20.70 27.51
C SER A 154 -19.02 -20.91 27.69
N GLU A 155 -19.34 -21.99 28.39
CA GLU A 155 -20.62 -22.08 29.09
C GLU A 155 -20.73 -20.87 30.04
N SER A 156 -21.79 -20.12 29.88
CA SER A 156 -22.25 -19.00 30.70
C SER A 156 -22.03 -17.62 30.09
N SER A 157 -22.84 -17.26 29.13
CA SER A 157 -23.49 -15.96 29.08
C SER A 157 -24.41 -15.84 27.84
N LEU A 158 -25.69 -15.73 28.08
CA LEU A 158 -26.74 -15.44 27.11
C LEU A 158 -26.57 -14.03 26.50
N ARG A 159 -25.76 -13.93 25.45
CA ARG A 159 -25.90 -12.85 24.45
C ARG A 159 -25.43 -13.41 23.09
N ALA A 160 -26.41 -13.56 22.22
CA ALA A 160 -26.23 -14.02 20.86
C ALA A 160 -25.30 -13.11 20.07
N SER A 161 -24.11 -13.58 19.68
CA SER A 161 -23.30 -13.00 18.63
C SER A 161 -23.64 -13.70 17.30
N PRO A 162 -24.01 -12.95 16.23
CA PRO A 162 -24.58 -13.51 15.00
C PRO A 162 -23.53 -13.96 13.98
N ARG A 163 -22.45 -14.63 14.37
CA ARG A 163 -21.40 -15.08 13.41
C ARG A 163 -20.86 -16.49 13.61
N CYS A 164 -21.66 -17.40 14.16
CA CYS A 164 -21.33 -18.82 14.14
C CYS A 164 -22.57 -19.60 13.69
N THR A 165 -22.93 -19.53 12.42
CA THR A 165 -23.93 -20.41 11.85
C THR A 165 -23.22 -21.64 11.29
N ARG A 166 -23.46 -22.81 11.91
CA ARG A 166 -23.13 -24.11 11.34
C ARG A 166 -23.89 -24.25 10.02
N SER A 167 -23.17 -24.42 8.93
CA SER A 167 -23.77 -24.92 7.69
C SER A 167 -24.12 -26.40 7.89
N PRO A 168 -25.34 -26.84 7.52
CA PRO A 168 -25.73 -28.25 7.65
C PRO A 168 -24.95 -29.11 6.66
N PRO A 169 -24.65 -30.37 7.02
CA PRO A 169 -24.03 -31.30 6.10
C PRO A 169 -25.01 -31.66 4.99
N TRP A 170 -24.56 -31.53 3.76
CA TRP A 170 -25.28 -31.98 2.58
C TRP A 170 -25.45 -33.50 2.62
N ARG A 171 -26.67 -33.97 2.51
CA ARG A 171 -27.03 -35.33 2.07
C ARG A 171 -27.15 -35.37 0.56
#